data_deaa0896e2c5accbd9097687698a680a
#
_entry.id   deaa0896e2c5accbd9097687698a680a
#
_cell.length_a   1.000
_cell.length_b   1.000
_cell.length_c   1.000
_cell.angle_alpha   90.00
_cell.angle_beta   90.00
_cell.angle_gamma   90.00
#
_symmetry.space_group_name_H-M   'P 1'
#
loop_
_entity.id
_entity.type
_entity.pdbx_description
1 polymer ?
#
loop_
_entity_poly.entity_id
_entity_poly.type
_entity_poly.pdbx_seq_one_letter_code
_entity_poly.pdbx_strand_id
1 'polypeptide(L)'
;LETEYDASTFDTDPFEPQPQGCRTIFPFFVANQNRGGAPGYVELPYTLPQDSTLYLLLGERTPDIWLRKLDWIVQRGGLALVNIHPDYMDFERSDYAAFRYPASHVEDLLDYVSTRYRDEFWNPLPKELAAWFRASCLPARPHPPGGAAKLP
;
A
#
# COMPACT_ATOMS: atom_id res chain seq x y z
N LEU A 1 -12.80 -18.40 2.90
CA LEU A 1 -12.73 -16.93 2.99
C LEU A 1 -12.41 -16.41 1.61
N GLU A 2 -13.27 -15.53 1.08
CA GLU A 2 -12.99 -14.76 -0.12
C GLU A 2 -12.25 -13.50 0.31
N THR A 3 -10.99 -13.37 -0.11
CA THR A 3 -10.18 -12.17 0.12
C THR A 3 -10.44 -11.20 -1.01
N GLU A 4 -10.89 -9.99 -0.70
CA GLU A 4 -11.15 -8.95 -1.70
C GLU A 4 -9.88 -8.20 -2.06
N TYR A 5 -9.01 -7.95 -1.08
CA TYR A 5 -7.71 -7.32 -1.24
C TYR A 5 -6.70 -7.90 -0.26
N ASP A 6 -5.43 -7.71 -0.56
CA ASP A 6 -4.28 -7.99 0.31
C ASP A 6 -3.35 -6.78 0.27
N ALA A 7 -2.53 -6.61 1.31
CA ALA A 7 -1.53 -5.56 1.43
C ALA A 7 -0.24 -6.12 2.05
N SER A 8 0.17 -7.31 1.61
CA SER A 8 1.34 -8.01 2.17
C SER A 8 2.61 -7.87 1.35
N THR A 9 2.50 -7.45 0.08
CA THR A 9 3.68 -7.23 -0.76
C THR A 9 4.17 -5.78 -0.69
N PHE A 10 5.33 -5.53 -1.23
CA PHE A 10 5.98 -4.22 -1.14
C PHE A 10 6.77 -3.86 -2.39
N ASP A 11 6.89 -2.55 -2.63
CA ASP A 11 7.83 -1.92 -3.56
C ASP A 11 8.50 -0.73 -2.85
N THR A 12 9.46 -1.03 -2.01
CA THR A 12 10.17 -0.06 -1.17
C THR A 12 11.62 0.11 -1.59
N ASP A 13 11.99 -0.47 -2.74
CA ASP A 13 13.34 -0.42 -3.29
C ASP A 13 13.92 1.01 -3.28
N PRO A 14 15.20 1.20 -2.87
CA PRO A 14 16.18 0.18 -2.52
C PRO A 14 16.21 -0.21 -1.03
N PHE A 15 15.28 0.26 -0.21
CA PHE A 15 15.36 0.16 1.26
C PHE A 15 15.01 -1.24 1.80
N GLU A 16 14.23 -2.00 1.07
CA GLU A 16 13.91 -3.40 1.38
C GLU A 16 14.15 -4.27 0.14
N PRO A 17 15.40 -4.53 -0.22
CA PRO A 17 15.76 -5.26 -1.44
C PRO A 17 15.51 -6.76 -1.27
N GLN A 18 14.25 -7.15 -1.10
CA GLN A 18 13.85 -8.54 -0.98
C GLN A 18 13.40 -9.10 -2.33
N PRO A 19 13.76 -10.34 -2.66
CA PRO A 19 13.39 -10.94 -3.95
C PRO A 19 11.88 -11.15 -4.12
N GLN A 20 11.11 -11.14 -3.02
CA GLN A 20 9.66 -11.32 -3.01
C GLN A 20 8.89 -10.01 -3.23
N GLY A 21 9.55 -8.86 -3.27
CA GLY A 21 8.91 -7.58 -3.56
C GLY A 21 8.26 -7.55 -4.94
N CYS A 22 7.14 -6.85 -5.05
CA CYS A 22 6.57 -6.53 -6.35
C CYS A 22 7.32 -5.32 -6.94
N ARG A 23 7.43 -5.22 -8.25
CA ARG A 23 8.12 -4.10 -8.90
C ARG A 23 7.12 -3.10 -9.45
N THR A 24 6.20 -2.65 -8.58
CA THR A 24 5.16 -1.70 -8.96
C THR A 24 4.67 -0.92 -7.76
N ILE A 25 4.44 0.38 -7.98
CA ILE A 25 3.81 1.27 -7.00
C ILE A 25 2.29 1.41 -7.24
N PHE A 26 1.72 0.58 -8.07
CA PHE A 26 0.29 0.60 -8.37
C PHE A 26 -0.39 -0.65 -7.83
N PRO A 27 -1.68 -0.58 -7.44
CA PRO A 27 -2.48 -1.77 -7.20
C PRO A 27 -2.44 -2.71 -8.41
N PHE A 28 -2.51 -4.01 -8.17
CA PHE A 28 -2.61 -4.99 -9.25
C PHE A 28 -3.50 -6.16 -8.88
N PHE A 29 -3.97 -6.90 -9.88
CA PHE A 29 -4.86 -8.03 -9.67
C PHE A 29 -4.06 -9.33 -9.62
N VAL A 30 -4.31 -10.12 -8.59
CA VAL A 30 -3.76 -11.47 -8.43
C VAL A 30 -4.86 -12.48 -8.74
N ALA A 31 -4.70 -13.19 -9.86
CA ALA A 31 -5.65 -14.22 -10.25
C ALA A 31 -5.50 -15.48 -9.38
N ASN A 32 -6.60 -16.06 -8.94
CA ASN A 32 -6.56 -17.31 -8.20
C ASN A 32 -6.43 -18.50 -9.18
N GLN A 33 -5.21 -19.01 -9.32
CA GLN A 33 -4.92 -20.11 -10.27
C GLN A 33 -5.35 -21.49 -9.76
N ASN A 34 -5.58 -21.66 -8.45
CA ASN A 34 -5.71 -22.99 -7.82
C ASN A 34 -7.11 -23.36 -7.35
N ARG A 35 -8.12 -22.52 -7.52
CA ARG A 35 -9.48 -22.80 -7.06
C ARG A 35 -10.46 -22.55 -8.18
N GLY A 36 -10.93 -23.62 -8.83
CA GLY A 36 -11.87 -23.57 -9.95
C GLY A 36 -12.98 -22.53 -9.81
N GLY A 37 -12.76 -21.34 -10.39
CA GLY A 37 -13.72 -20.25 -10.46
C GLY A 37 -13.73 -19.25 -9.29
N ALA A 38 -12.92 -19.41 -8.24
CA ALA A 38 -12.86 -18.40 -7.19
C ALA A 38 -12.24 -17.09 -7.74
N PRO A 39 -12.83 -15.93 -7.45
CA PRO A 39 -12.26 -14.65 -7.87
C PRO A 39 -10.89 -14.43 -7.23
N GLY A 40 -9.97 -13.84 -7.96
CA GLY A 40 -8.70 -13.34 -7.41
C GLY A 40 -8.93 -12.13 -6.50
N TYR A 41 -7.86 -11.54 -6.00
CA TYR A 41 -7.88 -10.38 -5.13
C TYR A 41 -7.06 -9.23 -5.72
N VAL A 42 -7.25 -8.03 -5.17
CA VAL A 42 -6.43 -6.86 -5.50
C VAL A 42 -5.29 -6.77 -4.49
N GLU A 43 -4.07 -6.74 -4.98
CA GLU A 43 -2.91 -6.45 -4.16
C GLU A 43 -2.68 -4.95 -4.08
N LEU A 44 -2.50 -4.44 -2.87
CA LEU A 44 -2.18 -3.06 -2.54
C LEU A 44 -0.78 -3.02 -1.93
N PRO A 45 0.29 -2.91 -2.73
CA PRO A 45 1.64 -2.96 -2.19
C PRO A 45 1.92 -1.76 -1.29
N TYR A 46 2.58 -1.98 -0.14
CA TYR A 46 3.15 -0.85 0.57
C TYR A 46 4.42 -0.38 -0.16
N THR A 47 4.49 0.93 -0.36
CA THR A 47 5.45 1.56 -1.27
C THR A 47 6.37 2.54 -0.57
N LEU A 48 6.05 2.90 0.66
CA LEU A 48 6.96 3.59 1.55
C LEU A 48 7.67 2.56 2.43
N PRO A 49 8.99 2.70 2.69
CA PRO A 49 9.71 1.80 3.58
C PRO A 49 9.04 1.72 4.95
N GLN A 50 9.03 0.54 5.55
CA GLN A 50 8.49 0.36 6.89
C GLN A 50 9.26 1.19 7.91
N ASP A 51 8.57 1.63 8.95
CA ASP A 51 9.15 2.33 10.08
C ASP A 51 10.28 1.52 10.75
N SER A 52 10.06 0.22 10.96
CA SER A 52 11.06 -0.67 11.53
C SER A 52 12.33 -0.75 10.68
N THR A 53 12.20 -0.77 9.36
CA THR A 53 13.34 -0.77 8.45
C THR A 53 14.11 0.54 8.55
N LEU A 54 13.44 1.68 8.47
CA LEU A 54 14.10 2.98 8.48
C LEU A 54 14.73 3.30 9.83
N TYR A 55 13.96 3.20 10.89
CA TYR A 55 14.35 3.76 12.18
C TYR A 55 15.07 2.77 13.08
N LEU A 56 14.70 1.48 13.02
CA LEU A 56 15.32 0.48 13.89
C LEU A 56 16.49 -0.24 13.22
N LEU A 57 16.40 -0.57 11.93
CA LEU A 57 17.46 -1.29 11.23
C LEU A 57 18.51 -0.34 10.64
N LEU A 58 18.08 0.70 9.91
CA LEU A 58 18.97 1.66 9.26
C LEU A 58 19.41 2.80 10.18
N GLY A 59 18.66 3.02 11.27
CA GLY A 59 18.99 4.07 12.25
C GLY A 59 18.76 5.49 11.73
N GLU A 60 17.83 5.66 10.79
CA GLU A 60 17.46 6.97 10.29
C GLU A 60 16.87 7.84 11.41
N ARG A 61 17.14 9.13 11.38
CA ARG A 61 16.77 10.06 12.45
C ARG A 61 15.80 11.13 12.01
N THR A 62 15.39 11.11 10.74
CA THR A 62 14.46 12.07 10.16
C THR A 62 13.48 11.34 9.23
N PRO A 63 12.32 11.91 8.90
CA PRO A 63 11.38 11.33 7.95
C PRO A 63 11.78 11.56 6.47
N ASP A 64 12.96 12.12 6.19
CA ASP A 64 13.38 12.57 4.85
C ASP A 64 13.26 11.49 3.76
N ILE A 65 13.52 10.22 4.10
CA ILE A 65 13.39 9.12 3.15
C ILE A 65 11.93 8.94 2.75
N TRP A 66 11.01 8.98 3.72
CA TRP A 66 9.58 8.93 3.43
C TRP A 66 9.14 10.09 2.56
N LEU A 67 9.53 11.31 2.89
CA LEU A 67 9.13 12.52 2.15
C LEU A 67 9.62 12.47 0.69
N ARG A 68 10.89 12.11 0.48
CA ARG A 68 11.46 11.97 -0.87
C ARG A 68 10.82 10.84 -1.67
N LYS A 69 10.55 9.70 -1.05
CA LYS A 69 9.88 8.59 -1.73
C LYS A 69 8.43 8.95 -2.05
N LEU A 70 7.74 9.67 -1.17
CA LEU A 70 6.39 10.18 -1.40
C LEU A 70 6.37 11.11 -2.62
N ASP A 71 7.26 12.12 -2.69
CA ASP A 71 7.37 13.01 -3.84
C ASP A 71 7.58 12.24 -5.15
N TRP A 72 8.41 11.21 -5.10
CA TRP A 72 8.66 10.34 -6.25
C TRP A 72 7.41 9.55 -6.67
N ILE A 73 6.62 9.04 -5.70
CA ILE A 73 5.36 8.34 -5.95
C ILE A 73 4.33 9.28 -6.56
N VAL A 74 4.17 10.49 -5.99
CA VAL A 74 3.22 11.51 -6.46
C VAL A 74 3.49 11.89 -7.91
N GLN A 75 4.75 12.12 -8.28
CA GLN A 75 5.14 12.42 -9.67
C GLN A 75 4.73 11.33 -10.68
N ARG A 76 4.45 10.12 -10.21
CA ARG A 76 4.06 8.96 -11.02
C ARG A 76 2.59 8.57 -10.88
N GLY A 77 1.85 9.24 -10.01
CA GLY A 77 0.44 8.95 -9.74
C GLY A 77 0.23 7.56 -9.10
N GLY A 78 1.20 7.10 -8.32
CA GLY A 78 1.17 5.78 -7.67
C GLY A 78 0.43 5.75 -6.34
N LEU A 79 0.35 4.57 -5.75
CA LEU A 79 -0.16 4.35 -4.40
C LEU A 79 0.92 4.69 -3.38
N ALA A 80 0.63 5.57 -2.42
CA ALA A 80 1.45 5.78 -1.23
C ALA A 80 0.83 5.00 -0.06
N LEU A 81 1.41 3.85 0.26
CA LEU A 81 1.00 3.01 1.38
C LEU A 81 2.22 2.75 2.26
N VAL A 82 2.08 2.95 3.56
CA VAL A 82 3.13 2.73 4.56
C VAL A 82 2.66 1.73 5.61
N ASN A 83 3.56 0.83 6.00
CA ASN A 83 3.35 -0.07 7.12
C ASN A 83 4.03 0.52 8.37
N ILE A 84 3.24 0.80 9.40
CA ILE A 84 3.67 1.48 10.63
C ILE A 84 3.30 0.62 11.83
N HIS A 85 4.24 0.52 12.79
CA HIS A 85 4.08 -0.26 14.01
C HIS A 85 4.03 0.69 15.23
N PRO A 86 2.86 0.91 15.84
CA PRO A 86 2.74 1.78 17.03
C PRO A 86 3.64 1.39 18.19
N ASP A 87 3.98 0.10 18.30
CA ASP A 87 4.86 -0.43 19.35
C ASP A 87 6.30 0.12 19.29
N TYR A 88 6.71 0.61 18.13
CA TYR A 88 8.03 1.23 17.92
C TYR A 88 8.01 2.75 18.03
N MET A 89 6.85 3.37 18.24
CA MET A 89 6.74 4.81 18.39
C MET A 89 7.04 5.26 19.82
N ASP A 90 7.82 6.34 19.95
CA ASP A 90 8.01 7.07 21.19
C ASP A 90 7.14 8.31 21.19
N PHE A 91 6.10 8.32 22.04
CA PHE A 91 5.18 9.43 22.23
C PHE A 91 5.65 10.40 23.31
N GLU A 92 6.60 10.00 24.16
CA GLU A 92 7.03 10.76 25.34
C GLU A 92 8.20 11.71 25.06
N ARG A 93 8.72 11.70 23.81
CA ARG A 93 9.92 12.47 23.41
C ARG A 93 11.12 12.22 24.29
N SER A 94 11.20 11.04 24.90
CA SER A 94 12.38 10.60 25.62
C SER A 94 13.54 10.41 24.64
N ASP A 95 14.75 10.64 25.08
CA ASP A 95 15.95 10.33 24.28
C ASP A 95 15.85 8.89 23.79
N TYR A 96 15.97 8.68 22.48
CA TYR A 96 15.88 7.43 21.74
C TYR A 96 16.06 6.17 22.61
N ALA A 97 14.97 5.66 23.16
CA ALA A 97 15.00 4.34 23.75
C ALA A 97 15.42 3.35 22.65
N ALA A 98 16.36 2.47 22.94
CA ALA A 98 16.74 1.42 22.00
C ALA A 98 15.45 0.74 21.48
N PHE A 99 15.27 0.65 20.15
CA PHE A 99 14.10 0.08 19.49
C PHE A 99 12.83 0.96 19.42
N ARG A 100 12.95 2.28 19.54
CA ARG A 100 11.85 3.23 19.31
C ARG A 100 12.31 4.42 18.46
N TYR A 101 11.36 5.07 17.80
CA TYR A 101 11.58 6.30 17.06
C TYR A 101 10.52 7.34 17.42
N PRO A 102 10.79 8.66 17.32
CA PRO A 102 9.84 9.70 17.66
C PRO A 102 8.54 9.59 16.84
N ALA A 103 7.39 9.58 17.50
CA ALA A 103 6.08 9.59 16.84
C ALA A 103 5.93 10.80 15.90
N SER A 104 6.66 11.90 16.16
CA SER A 104 6.69 13.09 15.31
C SER A 104 7.12 12.80 13.87
N HIS A 105 7.87 11.72 13.59
CA HIS A 105 8.21 11.36 12.20
C HIS A 105 6.97 10.97 11.39
N VAL A 106 5.98 10.34 12.03
CA VAL A 106 4.68 10.05 11.39
C VAL A 106 3.85 11.32 11.28
N GLU A 107 3.84 12.16 12.31
CA GLU A 107 3.18 13.47 12.28
C GLU A 107 3.72 14.31 11.14
N ASP A 108 5.03 14.43 11.00
CA ASP A 108 5.70 15.17 9.92
C ASP A 108 5.32 14.62 8.53
N LEU A 109 5.22 13.30 8.36
CA LEU A 109 4.76 12.68 7.11
C LEU A 109 3.31 13.09 6.80
N LEU A 110 2.40 12.99 7.78
CA LEU A 110 1.00 13.33 7.59
C LEU A 110 0.80 14.82 7.34
N ASP A 111 1.52 15.68 8.04
CA ASP A 111 1.51 17.12 7.83
C ASP A 111 2.06 17.50 6.46
N TYR A 112 3.10 16.82 6.01
CA TYR A 112 3.64 17.02 4.68
C TYR A 112 2.62 16.68 3.59
N VAL A 113 1.96 15.52 3.68
CA VAL A 113 0.88 15.14 2.75
C VAL A 113 -0.24 16.17 2.75
N SER A 114 -0.74 16.53 3.94
CA SER A 114 -1.90 17.41 4.08
C SER A 114 -1.65 18.85 3.65
N THR A 115 -0.40 19.31 3.72
CA THR A 115 -0.02 20.69 3.34
C THR A 115 0.50 20.77 1.90
N ARG A 116 1.43 19.89 1.54
CA ARG A 116 2.13 19.91 0.25
C ARG A 116 1.25 19.47 -0.90
N TYR A 117 0.38 18.49 -0.65
CA TYR A 117 -0.46 17.83 -1.66
C TYR A 117 -1.95 18.00 -1.37
N ARG A 118 -2.32 19.08 -0.68
CA ARG A 118 -3.72 19.40 -0.38
C ARG A 118 -4.56 19.35 -1.65
N ASP A 119 -5.67 18.58 -1.57
CA ASP A 119 -6.63 18.38 -2.67
C ASP A 119 -6.07 17.68 -3.94
N GLU A 120 -4.84 17.13 -3.86
CA GLU A 120 -4.20 16.45 -4.98
C GLU A 120 -4.17 14.93 -4.82
N PHE A 121 -4.72 14.38 -3.74
CA PHE A 121 -4.72 12.95 -3.48
C PHE A 121 -6.11 12.45 -3.06
N TRP A 122 -6.35 11.19 -3.33
CA TRP A 122 -7.49 10.45 -2.82
C TRP A 122 -7.04 9.55 -1.67
N ASN A 123 -7.72 9.63 -0.52
CA ASN A 123 -7.43 8.83 0.67
C ASN A 123 -8.60 7.88 1.01
N PRO A 124 -8.75 6.79 0.25
CA PRO A 124 -9.81 5.82 0.49
C PRO A 124 -9.45 4.82 1.57
N LEU A 125 -10.43 4.13 2.10
CA LEU A 125 -10.17 2.86 2.78
C LEU A 125 -9.63 1.82 1.79
N PRO A 126 -8.79 0.87 2.22
CA PRO A 126 -8.23 -0.17 1.33
C PRO A 126 -9.29 -0.94 0.54
N LYS A 127 -10.43 -1.27 1.17
CA LYS A 127 -11.56 -1.92 0.50
C LYS A 127 -12.19 -1.07 -0.61
N GLU A 128 -12.22 0.24 -0.44
CA GLU A 128 -12.78 1.18 -1.42
C GLU A 128 -11.85 1.32 -2.62
N LEU A 129 -10.55 1.41 -2.37
CA LEU A 129 -9.54 1.40 -3.41
C LEU A 129 -9.60 0.10 -4.23
N ALA A 130 -9.67 -1.05 -3.55
CA ALA A 130 -9.78 -2.35 -4.21
C ALA A 130 -11.06 -2.47 -5.06
N ALA A 131 -12.19 -2.00 -4.54
CA ALA A 131 -13.45 -1.99 -5.29
C ALA A 131 -13.36 -1.09 -6.53
N TRP A 132 -12.83 0.12 -6.38
CA TRP A 132 -12.59 1.05 -7.48
C TRP A 132 -11.67 0.45 -8.53
N PHE A 133 -10.55 -0.15 -8.12
CA PHE A 133 -9.60 -0.77 -9.03
C PHE A 133 -10.23 -1.91 -9.83
N ARG A 134 -11.03 -2.76 -9.19
CA ARG A 134 -11.78 -3.84 -9.87
C ARG A 134 -12.74 -3.28 -10.92
N ALA A 135 -13.48 -2.22 -10.59
CA ALA A 135 -14.46 -1.63 -11.47
C ALA A 135 -13.84 -0.88 -12.65
N SER A 136 -12.71 -0.21 -12.44
CA SER A 136 -12.14 0.73 -13.41
C SER A 136 -11.00 0.13 -14.25
N CYS A 137 -10.25 -0.82 -13.70
CA CYS A 137 -9.01 -1.31 -14.29
C CYS A 137 -9.07 -2.75 -14.79
N LEU A 138 -10.07 -3.53 -14.35
CA LEU A 138 -10.25 -4.89 -14.84
C LEU A 138 -11.27 -4.93 -16.00
N PRO A 139 -11.04 -5.75 -17.04
CA PRO A 139 -12.02 -5.95 -18.10
C PRO A 139 -13.34 -6.50 -17.52
N ALA A 140 -14.48 -6.00 -18.01
CA ALA A 140 -15.77 -6.54 -17.64
C ALA A 140 -15.76 -8.06 -17.84
N ARG A 141 -16.24 -8.81 -16.83
CA ARG A 141 -16.38 -10.26 -16.99
C ARG A 141 -17.26 -10.54 -18.22
N PRO A 142 -16.85 -11.42 -19.15
CA PRO A 142 -17.75 -11.86 -20.20
C PRO A 142 -18.98 -12.45 -19.53
N HIS A 143 -20.18 -12.01 -19.96
CA HIS A 143 -21.42 -12.64 -19.53
C HIS A 143 -21.32 -14.13 -19.82
N PRO A 144 -21.69 -15.03 -18.91
CA PRO A 144 -21.82 -16.43 -19.24
C PRO A 144 -22.75 -16.53 -20.44
N PRO A 145 -22.42 -17.35 -21.46
CA PRO A 145 -23.32 -17.53 -22.61
C PRO A 145 -24.69 -17.92 -22.08
N GLY A 146 -25.68 -17.12 -22.42
CA GLY A 146 -27.03 -17.29 -21.95
C GLY A 146 -27.46 -18.74 -22.17
N GLY A 147 -27.87 -19.40 -21.09
CA GLY A 147 -28.39 -20.74 -21.18
C GLY A 147 -29.49 -20.75 -22.20
N ALA A 148 -29.35 -21.58 -23.22
CA ALA A 148 -30.39 -21.81 -24.22
C ALA A 148 -31.67 -22.10 -23.48
N ALA A 149 -32.67 -21.22 -23.64
CA ALA A 149 -34.04 -21.47 -23.18
C ALA A 149 -34.49 -22.79 -23.81
N LYS A 150 -34.66 -23.82 -23.01
CA LYS A 150 -35.43 -24.99 -23.44
C LYS A 150 -36.87 -24.50 -23.70
N LEU A 151 -37.18 -24.36 -24.96
CA LEU A 151 -38.61 -24.25 -25.38
C LEU A 151 -39.33 -25.56 -25.08
N PRO A 152 -40.60 -25.49 -24.75
CA PRO A 152 -41.40 -26.63 -24.33
C PRO A 152 -41.68 -27.66 -25.44
#